data_0a5befd848daed6e73aa8ff64815b9c6
#
_entry.id   0a5befd848daed6e73aa8ff64815b9c6
#
_cell.length_a   1.000
_cell.length_b   1.000
_cell.length_c   1.000
_cell.angle_alpha   90.00
_cell.angle_beta   90.00
_cell.angle_gamma   90.00
#
_symmetry.space_group_name_H-M   'P 1'
#
loop_
_entity.id
_entity.type
_entity.pdbx_description
1 polymer ?
#
loop_
_entity_poly.entity_id
_entity_poly.type
_entity_poly.pdbx_seq_one_letter_code
_entity_poly.pdbx_strand_id
1 'polypeptide(L)'
;MQPRQRIQGRQRRLQALWLGACLLLAGLASALANWDFALILQNAESRYGSLGAAKQRIEAWDQLIKASGNLPEMDKLTAVNRFFNRQINFVDDIRIWRQNDYWATPIEALVKGAGDCEDYSIAKYFTLRRLGIPSEKLRITYVKALRQNQAHMVLTYYTSPVAEPLVLDNLINEIRPASQRRDLLPVYAFNAEGLYLPGSNSKKSDSKKLSRWQDLLKKMRAEGFAVGDG
;
A
#
# COMPACT_ATOMS: atom_id res chain seq x y z
N MET A 1 -40.22 -23.34 44.30
CA MET A 1 -40.01 -23.05 42.85
C MET A 1 -38.59 -22.57 42.63
N GLN A 2 -37.82 -23.28 41.80
CA GLN A 2 -36.37 -23.34 41.86
C GLN A 2 -35.64 -22.14 41.25
N PRO A 3 -34.66 -21.55 41.92
CA PRO A 3 -33.84 -20.42 41.38
C PRO A 3 -32.88 -20.84 40.26
N ARG A 4 -32.62 -22.13 40.03
CA ARG A 4 -31.68 -22.64 39.02
C ARG A 4 -32.05 -22.41 37.55
N GLN A 5 -33.32 -22.35 37.20
CA GLN A 5 -33.75 -22.12 35.80
C GLN A 5 -33.56 -20.68 35.30
N ARG A 6 -33.58 -19.68 36.19
CA ARG A 6 -33.33 -18.26 35.78
C ARG A 6 -31.88 -17.97 35.44
N ILE A 7 -30.92 -18.67 36.05
CA ILE A 7 -29.50 -18.45 35.81
C ILE A 7 -29.06 -19.03 34.45
N GLN A 8 -29.59 -20.22 34.11
CA GLN A 8 -29.24 -20.86 32.81
C GLN A 8 -29.80 -20.08 31.61
N GLY A 9 -30.98 -19.47 31.71
CA GLY A 9 -31.52 -18.67 30.62
C GLY A 9 -30.74 -17.37 30.37
N ARG A 10 -30.17 -16.78 31.43
CA ARG A 10 -29.36 -15.56 31.33
C ARG A 10 -27.97 -15.84 30.73
N GLN A 11 -27.37 -16.95 31.10
CA GLN A 11 -26.09 -17.38 30.50
C GLN A 11 -26.21 -17.73 29.01
N ARG A 12 -27.29 -18.41 28.62
CA ARG A 12 -27.55 -18.72 27.20
C ARG A 12 -27.80 -17.47 26.36
N ARG A 13 -28.49 -16.45 26.90
CA ARG A 13 -28.70 -15.15 26.21
C ARG A 13 -27.39 -14.35 26.08
N LEU A 14 -26.52 -14.37 27.09
CA LEU A 14 -25.22 -13.74 27.05
C LEU A 14 -24.30 -14.44 26.05
N GLN A 15 -24.27 -15.76 26.01
CA GLN A 15 -23.47 -16.52 25.02
C GLN A 15 -23.96 -16.28 23.58
N ALA A 16 -25.28 -16.20 23.35
CA ALA A 16 -25.85 -15.87 22.05
C ALA A 16 -25.51 -14.44 21.60
N LEU A 17 -25.46 -13.47 22.54
CA LEU A 17 -25.05 -12.10 22.25
C LEU A 17 -23.57 -12.00 21.93
N TRP A 18 -22.69 -12.77 22.61
CA TRP A 18 -21.26 -12.83 22.32
C TRP A 18 -20.95 -13.47 20.97
N LEU A 19 -21.65 -14.57 20.62
CA LEU A 19 -21.54 -15.20 19.31
C LEU A 19 -22.04 -14.29 18.19
N GLY A 20 -23.12 -13.55 18.40
CA GLY A 20 -23.62 -12.58 17.43
C GLY A 20 -22.67 -11.40 17.23
N ALA A 21 -22.05 -10.89 18.31
CA ALA A 21 -21.07 -9.82 18.24
C ALA A 21 -19.76 -10.25 17.54
N CYS A 22 -19.30 -11.48 17.79
CA CYS A 22 -18.12 -12.03 17.10
C CYS A 22 -18.36 -12.26 15.60
N LEU A 23 -19.57 -12.68 15.20
CA LEU A 23 -19.93 -12.84 13.78
C LEU A 23 -20.06 -11.49 13.06
N LEU A 24 -20.56 -10.45 13.74
CA LEU A 24 -20.63 -9.09 13.20
C LEU A 24 -19.24 -8.45 13.04
N LEU A 25 -18.32 -8.69 13.99
CA LEU A 25 -16.93 -8.21 13.91
C LEU A 25 -16.13 -8.94 12.82
N ALA A 26 -16.36 -10.24 12.60
CA ALA A 26 -15.75 -10.98 11.51
C ALA A 26 -16.27 -10.52 10.14
N GLY A 27 -17.53 -10.07 10.04
CA GLY A 27 -18.09 -9.51 8.79
C GLY A 27 -17.55 -8.12 8.45
N LEU A 28 -17.14 -7.33 9.44
CA LEU A 28 -16.57 -5.99 9.23
C LEU A 28 -15.08 -6.04 8.79
N ALA A 29 -14.35 -7.09 9.14
CA ALA A 29 -12.96 -7.26 8.72
C ALA A 29 -12.82 -7.65 7.22
N SER A 30 -13.89 -8.08 6.57
CA SER A 30 -13.88 -8.53 5.16
C SER A 30 -14.22 -7.43 4.14
N ALA A 31 -14.45 -6.21 4.57
CA ALA A 31 -14.83 -5.08 3.70
C ALA A 31 -13.61 -4.26 3.22
N LEU A 32 -12.41 -4.81 3.22
CA LEU A 32 -11.39 -4.35 2.27
C LEU A 32 -11.87 -4.82 0.91
N ALA A 33 -12.58 -3.94 0.21
CA ALA A 33 -13.23 -4.25 -1.05
C ALA A 33 -12.23 -4.95 -1.98
N ASN A 34 -12.61 -6.13 -2.46
CA ASN A 34 -11.81 -6.86 -3.42
C ASN A 34 -11.61 -5.96 -4.64
N TRP A 35 -10.36 -5.77 -5.06
CA TRP A 35 -10.09 -5.16 -6.35
C TRP A 35 -10.58 -6.10 -7.44
N ASP A 36 -11.50 -5.62 -8.25
CA ASP A 36 -11.99 -6.35 -9.42
C ASP A 36 -11.04 -6.11 -10.59
N PHE A 37 -10.07 -7.01 -10.75
CA PHE A 37 -9.07 -6.91 -11.83
C PHE A 37 -9.67 -7.03 -13.22
N ALA A 38 -10.84 -7.64 -13.40
CA ALA A 38 -11.53 -7.66 -14.68
C ALA A 38 -12.03 -6.24 -15.03
N LEU A 39 -12.67 -5.57 -14.07
CA LEU A 39 -13.10 -4.17 -14.22
C LEU A 39 -11.91 -3.23 -14.39
N ILE A 40 -10.83 -3.40 -13.60
CA ILE A 40 -9.61 -2.59 -13.69
C ILE A 40 -8.98 -2.71 -15.08
N LEU A 41 -8.87 -3.93 -15.63
CA LEU A 41 -8.37 -4.17 -16.98
C LEU A 41 -9.27 -3.53 -18.04
N GLN A 42 -10.58 -3.67 -17.91
CA GLN A 42 -11.55 -3.04 -18.81
C GLN A 42 -11.40 -1.51 -18.82
N ASN A 43 -11.29 -0.89 -17.64
CA ASN A 43 -11.07 0.55 -17.51
C ASN A 43 -9.73 0.97 -18.12
N ALA A 44 -8.67 0.19 -17.90
CA ALA A 44 -7.37 0.45 -18.49
C ALA A 44 -7.42 0.34 -20.04
N GLU A 45 -8.06 -0.68 -20.58
CA GLU A 45 -8.24 -0.83 -22.03
C GLU A 45 -9.07 0.32 -22.64
N SER A 46 -10.13 0.75 -21.94
CA SER A 46 -10.94 1.91 -22.35
C SER A 46 -10.13 3.21 -22.40
N ARG A 47 -9.23 3.41 -21.43
CA ARG A 47 -8.43 4.64 -21.30
C ARG A 47 -7.19 4.66 -22.20
N TYR A 48 -6.51 3.53 -22.37
CA TYR A 48 -5.21 3.46 -23.04
C TYR A 48 -5.25 2.71 -24.39
N GLY A 49 -6.40 2.16 -24.77
CA GLY A 49 -6.51 1.29 -25.93
C GLY A 49 -5.92 -0.11 -25.69
N SER A 50 -5.47 -0.78 -26.74
CA SER A 50 -4.86 -2.11 -26.61
C SER A 50 -3.65 -2.08 -25.71
N LEU A 51 -3.69 -2.86 -24.61
CA LEU A 51 -2.65 -2.85 -23.57
C LEU A 51 -1.37 -3.62 -23.95
N GLY A 52 -1.47 -4.59 -24.88
CA GLY A 52 -0.29 -5.38 -25.28
C GLY A 52 0.47 -5.98 -24.08
N ALA A 53 1.77 -5.67 -23.94
CA ALA A 53 2.59 -6.14 -22.81
C ALA A 53 2.15 -5.58 -21.45
N ALA A 54 1.43 -4.45 -21.42
CA ALA A 54 0.89 -3.90 -20.17
C ALA A 54 -0.16 -4.83 -19.54
N LYS A 55 -0.98 -5.49 -20.38
CA LYS A 55 -1.96 -6.48 -19.90
C LYS A 55 -1.28 -7.58 -19.09
N GLN A 56 -0.19 -8.12 -19.61
CA GLN A 56 0.57 -9.18 -18.92
C GLN A 56 1.13 -8.68 -17.57
N ARG A 57 1.61 -7.44 -17.48
CA ARG A 57 2.10 -6.86 -16.22
C ARG A 57 0.97 -6.70 -15.18
N ILE A 58 -0.22 -6.26 -15.61
CA ILE A 58 -1.39 -6.10 -14.73
C ILE A 58 -1.91 -7.47 -14.27
N GLU A 59 -2.00 -8.44 -15.18
CA GLU A 59 -2.39 -9.82 -14.83
C GLU A 59 -1.37 -10.47 -13.88
N ALA A 60 -0.07 -10.27 -14.09
CA ALA A 60 0.97 -10.74 -13.18
C ALA A 60 0.87 -10.08 -11.78
N TRP A 61 0.42 -8.83 -11.71
CA TRP A 61 0.15 -8.15 -10.44
C TRP A 61 -1.05 -8.76 -9.70
N ASP A 62 -2.15 -9.07 -10.39
CA ASP A 62 -3.29 -9.79 -9.83
C ASP A 62 -2.86 -11.17 -9.29
N GLN A 63 -2.06 -11.90 -10.07
CA GLN A 63 -1.49 -13.19 -9.66
C GLN A 63 -0.62 -13.07 -8.40
N LEU A 64 0.25 -12.05 -8.33
CA LEU A 64 1.06 -11.76 -7.15
C LEU A 64 0.17 -11.58 -5.91
N ILE A 65 -0.89 -10.78 -6.02
CA ILE A 65 -1.80 -10.51 -4.91
C ILE A 65 -2.47 -11.81 -4.44
N LYS A 66 -2.97 -12.61 -5.38
CA LYS A 66 -3.61 -13.90 -5.08
C LYS A 66 -2.65 -14.88 -4.42
N ALA A 67 -1.44 -15.01 -4.94
CA ALA A 67 -0.42 -15.91 -4.41
C ALA A 67 0.13 -15.47 -3.04
N SER A 68 0.13 -14.16 -2.77
CA SER A 68 0.73 -13.61 -1.55
C SER A 68 -0.26 -13.44 -0.40
N GLY A 69 -1.57 -13.64 -0.60
CA GLY A 69 -2.60 -13.34 0.39
C GLY A 69 -2.36 -13.97 1.78
N ASN A 70 -1.93 -15.22 1.80
CA ASN A 70 -1.72 -15.99 3.03
C ASN A 70 -0.25 -16.07 3.50
N LEU A 71 0.66 -15.36 2.84
CA LEU A 71 2.07 -15.34 3.23
C LEU A 71 2.29 -14.56 4.54
N PRO A 72 3.35 -14.88 5.31
CA PRO A 72 3.85 -14.02 6.37
C PRO A 72 4.17 -12.60 5.87
N GLU A 73 4.09 -11.60 6.75
CA GLU A 73 4.31 -10.19 6.36
C GLU A 73 5.65 -9.98 5.63
N MET A 74 6.74 -10.55 6.13
CA MET A 74 8.07 -10.41 5.51
C MET A 74 8.14 -10.98 4.09
N ASP A 75 7.45 -12.09 3.85
CA ASP A 75 7.39 -12.69 2.53
C ASP A 75 6.55 -11.85 1.56
N LYS A 76 5.45 -11.24 2.06
CA LYS A 76 4.67 -10.23 1.31
C LYS A 76 5.53 -9.04 0.91
N LEU A 77 6.29 -8.47 1.86
CA LEU A 77 7.20 -7.36 1.58
C LEU A 77 8.20 -7.72 0.47
N THR A 78 8.82 -8.90 0.60
CA THR A 78 9.83 -9.38 -0.36
C THR A 78 9.24 -9.61 -1.74
N ALA A 79 8.08 -10.27 -1.82
CA ALA A 79 7.39 -10.55 -3.08
C ALA A 79 6.99 -9.26 -3.80
N VAL A 80 6.37 -8.31 -3.09
CA VAL A 80 5.93 -7.02 -3.64
C VAL A 80 7.12 -6.15 -4.06
N ASN A 81 8.17 -6.05 -3.23
CA ASN A 81 9.36 -5.27 -3.57
C ASN A 81 10.01 -5.78 -4.86
N ARG A 82 10.24 -7.09 -4.95
CA ARG A 82 10.84 -7.72 -6.14
C ARG A 82 9.96 -7.58 -7.39
N PHE A 83 8.64 -7.68 -7.22
CA PHE A 83 7.71 -7.57 -8.35
C PHE A 83 7.84 -6.20 -9.01
N PHE A 84 7.63 -5.12 -8.28
CA PHE A 84 7.67 -3.78 -8.89
C PHE A 84 9.06 -3.41 -9.38
N ASN A 85 10.13 -3.80 -8.67
CA ASN A 85 11.50 -3.55 -9.13
C ASN A 85 11.84 -4.28 -10.45
N ARG A 86 11.07 -5.32 -10.84
CA ARG A 86 11.23 -6.03 -12.11
C ARG A 86 10.27 -5.58 -13.21
N GLN A 87 9.05 -5.15 -12.82
CA GLN A 87 8.00 -4.82 -13.80
C GLN A 87 8.05 -3.37 -14.29
N ILE A 88 8.70 -2.50 -13.53
CA ILE A 88 8.81 -1.08 -13.84
C ILE A 88 10.29 -0.74 -14.10
N ASN A 89 10.57 -0.03 -15.18
CA ASN A 89 11.88 0.55 -15.45
C ASN A 89 11.93 1.96 -14.84
N PHE A 90 13.07 2.33 -14.23
CA PHE A 90 13.24 3.68 -13.73
C PHE A 90 13.37 4.67 -14.89
N VAL A 91 12.45 5.61 -14.96
CA VAL A 91 12.42 6.71 -15.93
C VAL A 91 11.83 7.94 -15.26
N ASP A 92 12.50 9.09 -15.39
CA ASP A 92 12.02 10.34 -14.81
C ASP A 92 10.67 10.78 -15.41
N ASP A 93 9.83 11.36 -14.59
CA ASP A 93 8.48 11.84 -14.92
C ASP A 93 8.44 12.75 -16.15
N ILE A 94 9.39 13.65 -16.27
CA ILE A 94 9.45 14.57 -17.41
C ILE A 94 9.52 13.84 -18.76
N ARG A 95 10.10 12.65 -18.78
CA ARG A 95 10.21 11.80 -19.98
C ARG A 95 8.94 11.01 -20.25
N ILE A 96 8.25 10.54 -19.19
CA ILE A 96 7.04 9.73 -19.28
C ILE A 96 5.81 10.61 -19.48
N TRP A 97 5.66 11.63 -18.61
CA TRP A 97 4.43 12.40 -18.44
C TRP A 97 4.51 13.83 -18.95
N ARG A 98 5.70 14.32 -19.32
CA ARG A 98 5.97 15.72 -19.67
C ARG A 98 5.66 16.69 -18.50
N GLN A 99 5.77 16.21 -17.28
CA GLN A 99 5.60 16.92 -16.01
C GLN A 99 6.81 16.62 -15.13
N ASN A 100 7.16 17.52 -14.21
CA ASN A 100 8.36 17.35 -13.37
C ASN A 100 8.13 16.47 -12.15
N ASP A 101 6.88 16.18 -11.80
CA ASP A 101 6.52 15.46 -10.56
C ASP A 101 5.08 14.99 -10.69
N TYR A 102 4.91 13.78 -11.23
CA TYR A 102 3.63 13.16 -11.51
C TYR A 102 3.50 11.84 -10.76
N TRP A 103 2.65 11.79 -9.77
CA TRP A 103 2.40 10.56 -9.01
C TRP A 103 1.51 9.61 -9.79
N ALA A 104 2.11 8.64 -10.46
CA ALA A 104 1.36 7.66 -11.23
C ALA A 104 0.62 6.68 -10.31
N THR A 105 -0.56 6.22 -10.76
CA THR A 105 -1.22 5.08 -10.14
C THR A 105 -0.46 3.79 -10.46
N PRO A 106 -0.66 2.71 -9.69
CA PRO A 106 -0.08 1.40 -10.04
C PRO A 106 -0.43 0.96 -11.46
N ILE A 107 -1.64 1.28 -11.96
CA ILE A 107 -2.03 0.98 -13.34
C ILE A 107 -1.25 1.85 -14.33
N GLU A 108 -1.16 3.15 -14.08
CA GLU A 108 -0.41 4.06 -14.95
C GLU A 108 1.05 3.60 -15.09
N ALA A 109 1.70 3.26 -13.96
CA ALA A 109 3.08 2.76 -13.95
C ALA A 109 3.21 1.40 -14.69
N LEU A 110 2.28 0.46 -14.47
CA LEU A 110 2.28 -0.83 -15.17
C LEU A 110 1.93 -0.73 -16.65
N VAL A 111 1.06 0.21 -17.04
CA VAL A 111 0.75 0.48 -18.45
C VAL A 111 1.98 1.02 -19.16
N LYS A 112 2.67 1.98 -18.58
CA LYS A 112 3.93 2.52 -19.12
C LYS A 112 5.08 1.52 -19.04
N GLY A 113 5.07 0.60 -18.05
CA GLY A 113 6.22 -0.24 -17.70
C GLY A 113 7.40 0.60 -17.24
N ALA A 114 7.15 1.82 -16.78
CA ALA A 114 8.11 2.82 -16.35
C ALA A 114 7.52 3.73 -15.28
N GLY A 115 8.37 4.28 -14.43
CA GLY A 115 8.04 5.21 -13.36
C GLY A 115 9.29 5.66 -12.63
N ASP A 116 9.17 6.65 -11.75
CA ASP A 116 10.26 7.06 -10.89
C ASP A 116 10.06 6.62 -9.43
N CYS A 117 10.81 7.18 -8.48
CA CYS A 117 10.90 6.64 -7.12
C CYS A 117 9.57 6.64 -6.35
N GLU A 118 8.74 7.66 -6.54
CA GLU A 118 7.41 7.73 -5.91
C GLU A 118 6.46 6.68 -6.47
N ASP A 119 6.49 6.41 -7.77
CA ASP A 119 5.62 5.43 -8.42
C ASP A 119 5.87 4.02 -7.89
N TYR A 120 7.14 3.64 -7.72
CA TYR A 120 7.50 2.38 -7.05
C TYR A 120 6.97 2.33 -5.63
N SER A 121 7.14 3.40 -4.87
CA SER A 121 6.74 3.48 -3.46
C SER A 121 5.23 3.40 -3.31
N ILE A 122 4.48 4.12 -4.16
CA ILE A 122 3.02 4.12 -4.23
C ILE A 122 2.50 2.72 -4.59
N ALA A 123 3.03 2.11 -5.66
CA ALA A 123 2.58 0.81 -6.11
C ALA A 123 2.83 -0.30 -5.06
N LYS A 124 3.98 -0.27 -4.39
CA LYS A 124 4.29 -1.16 -3.27
C LYS A 124 3.35 -0.91 -2.09
N TYR A 125 3.12 0.35 -1.71
CA TYR A 125 2.23 0.73 -0.60
C TYR A 125 0.83 0.15 -0.80
N PHE A 126 0.16 0.46 -1.90
CA PHE A 126 -1.22 0.01 -2.14
C PHE A 126 -1.33 -1.50 -2.28
N THR A 127 -0.32 -2.16 -2.88
CA THR A 127 -0.29 -3.62 -2.97
C THR A 127 -0.18 -4.28 -1.58
N LEU A 128 0.68 -3.77 -0.71
CA LEU A 128 0.83 -4.28 0.64
C LEU A 128 -0.42 -4.00 1.49
N ARG A 129 -1.04 -2.83 1.32
CA ARG A 129 -2.35 -2.52 1.92
C ARG A 129 -3.40 -3.54 1.47
N ARG A 130 -3.45 -3.84 0.17
CA ARG A 130 -4.36 -4.86 -0.39
C ARG A 130 -4.08 -6.27 0.15
N LEU A 131 -2.84 -6.58 0.47
CA LEU A 131 -2.43 -7.85 1.10
C LEU A 131 -2.67 -7.87 2.62
N GLY A 132 -3.34 -6.86 3.18
CA GLY A 132 -3.77 -6.82 4.58
C GLY A 132 -2.74 -6.23 5.55
N ILE A 133 -1.66 -5.61 5.07
CA ILE A 133 -0.74 -4.88 5.95
C ILE A 133 -1.38 -3.54 6.35
N PRO A 134 -1.55 -3.26 7.64
CA PRO A 134 -2.16 -2.01 8.11
C PRO A 134 -1.37 -0.77 7.67
N SER A 135 -2.08 0.36 7.42
CA SER A 135 -1.43 1.62 7.00
C SER A 135 -0.44 2.14 8.03
N GLU A 136 -0.70 1.91 9.31
CA GLU A 136 0.15 2.33 10.43
C GLU A 136 1.55 1.71 10.38
N LYS A 137 1.67 0.54 9.72
CA LYS A 137 2.95 -0.15 9.49
C LYS A 137 3.68 0.32 8.25
N LEU A 138 3.07 1.11 7.38
CA LEU A 138 3.62 1.52 6.09
C LEU A 138 3.73 3.04 6.01
N ARG A 139 4.86 3.54 5.52
CA ARG A 139 5.01 4.97 5.22
C ARG A 139 5.78 5.15 3.92
N ILE A 140 5.28 5.99 3.03
CA ILE A 140 6.03 6.51 1.89
C ILE A 140 6.95 7.59 2.46
N THR A 141 8.26 7.40 2.35
CA THR A 141 9.26 8.22 3.03
C THR A 141 10.08 8.97 2.00
N TYR A 142 10.01 10.30 2.07
CA TYR A 142 10.88 11.19 1.32
C TYR A 142 12.25 11.24 1.99
N VAL A 143 13.28 10.98 1.22
CA VAL A 143 14.67 10.94 1.67
C VAL A 143 15.57 11.75 0.73
N LYS A 144 16.73 12.15 1.20
CA LYS A 144 17.83 12.57 0.33
C LYS A 144 18.73 11.37 0.09
N ALA A 145 18.86 10.95 -1.17
CA ALA A 145 19.83 9.95 -1.60
C ALA A 145 21.21 10.61 -1.68
N LEU A 146 22.07 10.32 -0.70
CA LEU A 146 23.33 11.04 -0.47
C LEU A 146 24.36 10.77 -1.58
N ARG A 147 24.40 9.57 -2.13
CA ARG A 147 25.34 9.20 -3.22
C ARG A 147 25.01 9.94 -4.52
N GLN A 148 23.70 10.05 -4.83
CA GLN A 148 23.19 10.73 -6.02
C GLN A 148 23.02 12.24 -5.80
N ASN A 149 23.05 12.67 -4.52
CA ASN A 149 22.78 14.03 -4.07
C ASN A 149 21.43 14.60 -4.56
N GLN A 150 20.40 13.76 -4.59
CA GLN A 150 19.07 14.11 -5.09
C GLN A 150 17.96 13.64 -4.17
N ALA A 151 16.76 14.20 -4.39
CA ALA A 151 15.54 13.74 -3.77
C ALA A 151 15.23 12.29 -4.18
N HIS A 152 14.65 11.52 -3.26
CA HIS A 152 14.26 10.15 -3.51
C HIS A 152 13.09 9.76 -2.62
N MET A 153 12.28 8.79 -3.04
CA MET A 153 11.22 8.20 -2.25
C MET A 153 11.40 6.71 -2.09
N VAL A 154 11.13 6.21 -0.89
CA VAL A 154 11.14 4.79 -0.55
C VAL A 154 9.90 4.42 0.25
N LEU A 155 9.52 3.16 0.25
CA LEU A 155 8.54 2.66 1.19
C LEU A 155 9.26 2.14 2.44
N THR A 156 8.79 2.55 3.63
CA THR A 156 9.26 2.03 4.91
C THR A 156 8.18 1.22 5.60
N TYR A 157 8.59 0.08 6.19
CA TYR A 157 7.72 -0.82 6.93
C TYR A 157 8.18 -0.91 8.39
N TYR A 158 7.23 -0.79 9.31
CA TYR A 158 7.42 -0.84 10.75
C TYR A 158 6.74 -2.09 11.33
N THR A 159 7.48 -2.95 12.01
CA THR A 159 6.90 -4.11 12.72
C THR A 159 6.05 -3.67 13.91
N SER A 160 6.43 -2.57 14.55
CA SER A 160 5.68 -1.86 15.61
C SER A 160 5.97 -0.36 15.52
N PRO A 161 5.17 0.52 16.14
CA PRO A 161 5.33 1.98 16.05
C PRO A 161 6.72 2.50 16.45
N VAL A 162 7.44 1.79 17.32
CA VAL A 162 8.76 2.17 17.83
C VAL A 162 9.91 1.36 17.21
N ALA A 163 9.59 0.40 16.35
CA ALA A 163 10.61 -0.42 15.70
C ALA A 163 11.39 0.38 14.66
N GLU A 164 12.65 -0.01 14.49
CA GLU A 164 13.43 0.43 13.34
C GLU A 164 12.74 -0.02 12.05
N PRO A 165 12.51 0.89 11.08
CA PRO A 165 11.85 0.50 9.84
C PRO A 165 12.76 -0.29 8.91
N LEU A 166 12.12 -1.18 8.16
CA LEU A 166 12.71 -1.81 6.97
C LEU A 166 12.45 -0.94 5.75
N VAL A 167 13.42 -0.83 4.87
CA VAL A 167 13.37 0.01 3.67
C VAL A 167 13.19 -0.87 2.43
N LEU A 168 12.10 -0.60 1.69
CA LEU A 168 11.80 -1.17 0.39
C LEU A 168 12.10 -0.09 -0.68
N ASP A 169 13.11 -0.34 -1.49
CA ASP A 169 13.64 0.64 -2.42
C ASP A 169 13.68 0.08 -3.85
N ASN A 170 13.70 0.94 -4.87
CA ASN A 170 13.94 0.55 -6.24
C ASN A 170 15.45 0.57 -6.61
N LEU A 171 16.27 1.27 -5.84
CA LEU A 171 17.74 1.30 -6.06
C LEU A 171 18.41 -0.02 -5.68
N ILE A 172 17.86 -0.76 -4.72
CA ILE A 172 18.36 -2.08 -4.31
C ILE A 172 17.20 -3.05 -4.09
N ASN A 173 17.40 -4.31 -4.43
CA ASN A 173 16.36 -5.33 -4.28
C ASN A 173 16.22 -5.87 -2.85
N GLU A 174 17.29 -5.76 -2.04
CA GLU A 174 17.28 -6.23 -0.68
C GLU A 174 16.54 -5.27 0.24
N ILE A 175 15.64 -5.82 1.03
CA ILE A 175 14.99 -5.08 2.11
C ILE A 175 15.97 -5.03 3.29
N ARG A 176 16.35 -3.83 3.71
CA ARG A 176 17.32 -3.60 4.77
C ARG A 176 16.76 -2.70 5.87
N PRO A 177 17.21 -2.87 7.14
CA PRO A 177 16.93 -1.91 8.19
C PRO A 177 17.47 -0.51 7.84
N ALA A 178 16.79 0.53 8.31
CA ALA A 178 17.18 1.93 8.03
C ALA A 178 18.61 2.26 8.47
N SER A 179 19.09 1.66 9.57
CA SER A 179 20.49 1.82 10.06
C SER A 179 21.55 1.31 9.06
N GLN A 180 21.17 0.39 8.17
CA GLN A 180 22.01 -0.13 7.09
C GLN A 180 21.89 0.66 5.79
N ARG A 181 20.98 1.66 5.73
CA ARG A 181 20.77 2.55 4.60
C ARG A 181 21.30 3.96 4.89
N ARG A 182 22.59 4.01 5.26
CA ARG A 182 23.31 5.27 5.53
C ARG A 182 23.44 6.19 4.32
N ASP A 183 23.14 5.69 3.15
CA ASP A 183 23.03 6.41 1.89
C ASP A 183 21.74 7.25 1.78
N LEU A 184 20.78 7.05 2.69
CA LEU A 184 19.48 7.74 2.70
C LEU A 184 19.31 8.59 3.96
N LEU A 185 19.05 9.89 3.77
CA LEU A 185 18.74 10.80 4.87
C LEU A 185 17.23 11.10 4.86
N PRO A 186 16.45 10.66 5.87
CA PRO A 186 15.01 10.89 5.90
C PRO A 186 14.68 12.37 6.14
N VAL A 187 13.65 12.88 5.44
CA VAL A 187 13.17 14.26 5.51
C VAL A 187 11.74 14.32 6.07
N TYR A 188 10.83 13.54 5.56
CA TYR A 188 9.49 13.33 6.10
C TYR A 188 8.91 12.01 5.56
N ALA A 189 7.83 11.55 6.17
CA ALA A 189 7.10 10.38 5.70
C ALA A 189 5.59 10.62 5.79
N PHE A 190 4.80 9.89 5.00
CA PHE A 190 3.35 9.96 5.04
C PHE A 190 2.72 8.61 4.69
N ASN A 191 1.45 8.47 5.05
CA ASN A 191 0.57 7.36 4.70
C ASN A 191 -0.90 7.85 4.72
N ALA A 192 -1.85 6.92 4.67
CA ALA A 192 -3.28 7.25 4.79
C ALA A 192 -3.62 8.02 6.08
N GLU A 193 -2.89 7.79 7.16
CA GLU A 193 -3.15 8.38 8.47
C GLU A 193 -2.66 9.84 8.55
N GLY A 194 -1.54 10.19 7.89
CA GLY A 194 -1.01 11.53 7.92
C GLY A 194 0.47 11.67 7.60
N LEU A 195 1.01 12.82 7.99
CA LEU A 195 2.41 13.21 7.81
C LEU A 195 3.20 13.00 9.10
N TYR A 196 4.42 12.50 8.97
CA TYR A 196 5.36 12.20 10.06
C TYR A 196 6.71 12.87 9.79
N LEU A 197 7.35 13.36 10.85
CA LEU A 197 8.73 13.87 10.78
C LEU A 197 9.73 12.79 11.20
N PRO A 198 11.00 12.88 10.78
CA PRO A 198 12.04 11.96 11.19
C PRO A 198 12.14 11.85 12.71
N GLY A 199 12.31 10.62 13.21
CA GLY A 199 12.39 10.35 14.66
C GLY A 199 11.08 10.54 15.43
N SER A 200 9.96 10.87 14.75
CA SER A 200 8.66 11.02 15.38
C SER A 200 7.70 9.93 14.92
N ASN A 201 7.08 9.27 15.90
CA ASN A 201 5.96 8.37 15.68
C ASN A 201 4.62 9.09 15.77
N SER A 202 4.63 10.38 16.12
CA SER A 202 3.44 11.19 16.22
C SER A 202 3.09 11.79 14.86
N LYS A 203 1.83 11.68 14.49
CA LYS A 203 1.25 12.33 13.32
C LYS A 203 1.35 13.85 13.45
N LYS A 204 1.96 14.51 12.47
CA LYS A 204 2.11 15.97 12.44
C LYS A 204 0.90 16.68 11.84
N SER A 205 0.32 16.09 10.78
CA SER A 205 -0.86 16.63 10.11
C SER A 205 -1.65 15.51 9.43
N ASP A 206 -2.87 15.82 9.02
CA ASP A 206 -3.74 14.89 8.29
C ASP A 206 -3.28 14.74 6.83
N SER A 207 -3.28 13.51 6.29
CA SER A 207 -3.00 13.21 4.88
C SER A 207 -3.99 13.87 3.92
N LYS A 208 -5.21 14.21 4.39
CA LYS A 208 -6.20 14.96 3.61
C LYS A 208 -5.70 16.33 3.15
N LYS A 209 -4.65 16.85 3.79
CA LYS A 209 -3.97 18.11 3.39
C LYS A 209 -2.91 17.93 2.30
N LEU A 210 -2.55 16.70 1.95
CA LEU A 210 -1.60 16.39 0.89
C LEU A 210 -2.34 16.32 -0.45
N SER A 211 -2.34 17.39 -1.22
CA SER A 211 -3.09 17.50 -2.48
C SER A 211 -2.76 16.37 -3.47
N ARG A 212 -1.48 16.08 -3.68
CA ARG A 212 -1.04 14.98 -4.57
C ARG A 212 -1.56 13.61 -4.15
N TRP A 213 -1.59 13.34 -2.84
CA TRP A 213 -2.18 12.11 -2.32
C TRP A 213 -3.67 12.02 -2.64
N GLN A 214 -4.42 13.11 -2.46
CA GLN A 214 -5.84 13.14 -2.78
C GLN A 214 -6.11 12.98 -4.29
N ASP A 215 -5.28 13.61 -5.13
CA ASP A 215 -5.38 13.47 -6.59
C ASP A 215 -5.06 12.02 -7.02
N LEU A 216 -4.06 11.38 -6.43
CA LEU A 216 -3.73 9.98 -6.65
C LEU A 216 -4.91 9.07 -6.28
N LEU A 217 -5.50 9.23 -5.09
CA LEU A 217 -6.68 8.46 -4.66
C LEU A 217 -7.86 8.64 -5.60
N LYS A 218 -8.09 9.86 -6.09
CA LYS A 218 -9.15 10.15 -7.08
C LYS A 218 -8.90 9.40 -8.38
N LYS A 219 -7.68 9.39 -8.89
CA LYS A 219 -7.29 8.62 -10.09
C LYS A 219 -7.53 7.13 -9.88
N MET A 220 -7.06 6.57 -8.77
CA MET A 220 -7.23 5.15 -8.45
C MET A 220 -8.70 4.73 -8.37
N ARG A 221 -9.56 5.56 -7.74
CA ARG A 221 -11.01 5.29 -7.72
C ARG A 221 -11.62 5.27 -9.13
N ALA A 222 -11.19 6.19 -10.00
CA ALA A 222 -11.65 6.22 -11.41
C ALA A 222 -11.18 5.00 -12.21
N GLU A 223 -10.07 4.38 -11.82
CA GLU A 223 -9.56 3.13 -12.39
C GLU A 223 -10.27 1.87 -11.86
N GLY A 224 -11.15 2.01 -10.86
CA GLY A 224 -11.92 0.91 -10.27
C GLY A 224 -11.36 0.37 -8.96
N PHE A 225 -10.38 1.05 -8.34
CA PHE A 225 -9.85 0.64 -7.05
C PHE A 225 -10.71 1.12 -5.89
N ALA A 226 -11.02 0.23 -4.97
CA ALA A 226 -11.59 0.57 -3.68
C ALA A 226 -10.45 0.85 -2.68
N VAL A 227 -9.98 2.09 -2.63
CA VAL A 227 -8.80 2.48 -1.83
C VAL A 227 -9.13 3.26 -0.56
N GLY A 228 -10.41 3.60 -0.31
CA GLY A 228 -10.79 4.38 0.87
C GLY A 228 -10.05 5.71 0.93
N ASP A 229 -9.45 6.02 2.08
CA ASP A 229 -8.57 7.18 2.29
C ASP A 229 -7.07 6.85 2.01
N GLY A 230 -6.77 5.60 1.56
CA GLY A 230 -5.43 5.14 1.21
C GLY A 230 -4.95 3.92 1.98
#